data_c7d0da77d686eef8572eeb39dd931c7d
#
_entry.id   c7d0da77d686eef8572eeb39dd931c7d
#
_cell.length_a   1.000
_cell.length_b   1.000
_cell.length_c   1.000
_cell.angle_alpha   90.00
_cell.angle_beta   90.00
_cell.angle_gamma   90.00
#
_symmetry.space_group_name_H-M   'P 1'
#
loop_
_entity.id
_entity.type
_entity.pdbx_description
1 polymer ?
#
loop_
_entity_poly.entity_id
_entity_poly.type
_entity_poly.pdbx_seq_one_letter_code
_entity_poly.pdbx_strand_id
1 'polypeptide(L)'
;MKHLVVRYKTKPDASATNAQLIQEVFKELSAKAPAGVRYLALSLDDGSFIHISMLEGAGTASPIAQLEAFRAFQNGIKERCLEPPQAREATIVGSYRMLGEA
;
A
#
# COMPACT_ATOMS: atom_id res chain seq x y z
N MET A 1 13.65 9.96 4.39
CA MET A 1 12.63 8.90 4.24
C MET A 1 11.66 9.29 3.14
N LYS A 2 11.39 8.39 2.22
CA LYS A 2 10.47 8.66 1.13
C LYS A 2 9.05 8.28 1.53
N HIS A 3 8.11 9.20 1.34
CA HIS A 3 6.70 8.97 1.62
C HIS A 3 5.93 8.92 0.30
N LEU A 4 5.19 7.85 0.10
CA LEU A 4 4.44 7.64 -1.13
C LEU A 4 2.99 7.33 -0.81
N VAL A 5 2.07 7.99 -1.53
CA VAL A 5 0.65 7.72 -1.41
C VAL A 5 0.15 7.24 -2.76
N VAL A 6 -0.53 6.09 -2.76
CA VAL A 6 -1.12 5.53 -3.97
C VAL A 6 -2.62 5.42 -3.74
N ARG A 7 -3.41 5.96 -4.67
CA ARG A 7 -4.87 5.90 -4.62
C ARG A 7 -5.40 5.26 -5.89
N TYR A 8 -6.39 4.39 -5.73
CA TYR A 8 -7.14 3.79 -6.83
C TYR A 8 -8.54 3.44 -6.38
N LYS A 9 -9.41 3.11 -7.33
CA LYS A 9 -10.78 2.71 -7.01
C LYS A 9 -11.10 1.42 -7.73
N THR A 10 -11.62 0.44 -7.00
CA THR A 10 -11.96 -0.86 -7.57
C THR A 10 -13.42 -0.89 -8.04
N LYS A 11 -13.70 -1.84 -8.93
CA LYS A 11 -15.07 -2.19 -9.27
C LYS A 11 -15.75 -2.79 -8.04
N PRO A 12 -17.08 -2.60 -7.88
CA PRO A 12 -17.75 -3.11 -6.69
C PRO A 12 -17.58 -4.61 -6.47
N ASP A 13 -17.57 -5.41 -7.55
CA ASP A 13 -17.42 -6.87 -7.47
C ASP A 13 -15.98 -7.31 -7.23
N ALA A 14 -15.03 -6.39 -7.29
CA ALA A 14 -13.61 -6.70 -7.09
C ALA A 14 -13.06 -6.22 -5.74
N SER A 15 -13.83 -5.43 -4.99
CA SER A 15 -13.34 -4.83 -3.74
C SER A 15 -12.93 -5.87 -2.70
N ALA A 16 -13.72 -6.90 -2.51
CA ALA A 16 -13.41 -7.94 -1.52
C ALA A 16 -12.15 -8.71 -1.88
N THR A 17 -12.01 -9.06 -3.16
CA THR A 17 -10.81 -9.74 -3.65
C THR A 17 -9.57 -8.86 -3.48
N ASN A 18 -9.71 -7.58 -3.78
CA ASN A 18 -8.62 -6.64 -3.65
C ASN A 18 -8.17 -6.53 -2.19
N ALA A 19 -9.11 -6.42 -1.26
CA ALA A 19 -8.78 -6.36 0.16
C ALA A 19 -8.08 -7.62 0.64
N GLN A 20 -8.49 -8.77 0.16
CA GLN A 20 -7.87 -10.04 0.51
C GLN A 20 -6.44 -10.13 0.01
N LEU A 21 -6.18 -9.67 -1.22
CA LEU A 21 -4.82 -9.62 -1.76
C LEU A 21 -3.92 -8.70 -0.93
N ILE A 22 -4.46 -7.58 -0.46
CA ILE A 22 -3.73 -6.66 0.42
C ILE A 22 -3.39 -7.36 1.75
N GLN A 23 -4.34 -8.08 2.33
CA GLN A 23 -4.11 -8.78 3.59
C GLN A 23 -2.95 -9.79 3.46
N GLU A 24 -2.83 -10.43 2.32
CA GLU A 24 -1.72 -11.36 2.07
C GLU A 24 -0.38 -10.63 1.99
N VAL A 25 -0.37 -9.41 1.45
CA VAL A 25 0.83 -8.57 1.46
C VAL A 25 1.29 -8.31 2.89
N PHE A 26 0.36 -7.94 3.78
CA PHE A 26 0.70 -7.63 5.17
C PHE A 26 1.12 -8.88 5.94
N LYS A 27 0.57 -10.03 5.60
CA LYS A 27 0.97 -11.30 6.18
C LYS A 27 2.44 -11.60 5.89
N GLU A 28 2.82 -11.48 4.63
CA GLU A 28 4.20 -11.70 4.22
C GLU A 28 5.13 -10.65 4.81
N LEU A 29 4.69 -9.40 4.82
CA LEU A 29 5.47 -8.30 5.36
C LEU A 29 5.76 -8.50 6.85
N SER A 30 4.77 -8.94 7.62
CA SER A 30 4.93 -9.22 9.04
C SER A 30 5.89 -10.39 9.28
N ALA A 31 5.84 -11.41 8.42
CA ALA A 31 6.71 -12.57 8.54
C ALA A 31 8.16 -12.22 8.23
N LYS A 32 8.40 -11.39 7.22
CA LYS A 32 9.75 -11.01 6.80
C LYS A 32 10.31 -9.83 7.58
N ALA A 33 9.44 -8.97 8.10
CA ALA A 33 9.78 -7.82 8.93
C ALA A 33 10.98 -7.02 8.40
N PRO A 34 10.96 -6.54 7.15
CA PRO A 34 12.09 -5.79 6.61
C PRO A 34 12.30 -4.48 7.35
N ALA A 35 13.55 -4.13 7.59
CA ALA A 35 13.88 -2.88 8.26
C ALA A 35 13.59 -1.68 7.36
N GLY A 36 13.22 -0.54 7.97
CA GLY A 36 13.06 0.71 7.25
C GLY A 36 11.79 0.82 6.43
N VAL A 37 10.80 -0.03 6.70
CA VAL A 37 9.53 -0.02 5.99
C VAL A 37 8.39 0.26 6.95
N ARG A 38 7.54 1.21 6.58
CA ARG A 38 6.25 1.44 7.23
C ARG A 38 5.20 1.45 6.13
N TYR A 39 4.12 0.74 6.33
CA TYR A 39 3.12 0.56 5.29
C TYR A 39 1.73 0.51 5.91
N LEU A 40 0.80 1.24 5.30
CA LEU A 40 -0.60 1.29 5.73
C LEU A 40 -1.49 1.25 4.50
N ALA A 41 -2.55 0.46 4.54
CA ALA A 41 -3.54 0.44 3.48
C ALA A 41 -4.91 0.71 4.07
N LEU A 42 -5.68 1.57 3.42
CA LEU A 42 -7.02 1.95 3.83
C LEU A 42 -8.01 1.59 2.74
N SER A 43 -9.16 1.08 3.16
CA SER A 43 -10.30 0.87 2.28
C SER A 43 -11.37 1.88 2.66
N LEU A 44 -11.81 2.65 1.68
CA LEU A 44 -12.83 3.66 1.89
C LEU A 44 -14.21 3.11 1.53
N ASP A 45 -15.25 3.75 2.02
CA ASP A 45 -16.61 3.26 1.83
C ASP A 45 -17.15 3.50 0.41
N ASP A 46 -16.40 4.24 -0.42
CA ASP A 46 -16.76 4.47 -1.82
C ASP A 46 -16.07 3.50 -2.79
N GLY A 47 -15.37 2.49 -2.28
CA GLY A 47 -14.63 1.55 -3.11
C GLY A 47 -13.21 1.99 -3.45
N SER A 48 -12.76 3.12 -2.91
CA SER A 48 -11.39 3.58 -3.08
C SER A 48 -10.47 2.90 -2.08
N PHE A 49 -9.20 2.75 -2.47
CA PHE A 49 -8.14 2.26 -1.60
C PHE A 49 -7.01 3.29 -1.59
N ILE A 50 -6.41 3.46 -0.44
CA ILE A 50 -5.25 4.34 -0.28
C ILE A 50 -4.15 3.54 0.39
N HIS A 51 -2.97 3.51 -0.24
CA HIS A 51 -1.79 2.89 0.32
C HIS A 51 -0.79 3.98 0.65
N ILE A 52 -0.28 3.96 1.87
CA ILE A 52 0.74 4.91 2.32
C ILE A 52 1.96 4.11 2.70
N SER A 53 3.10 4.42 2.09
CA SER A 53 4.35 3.76 2.42
C SER A 53 5.42 4.77 2.77
N MET A 54 6.26 4.42 3.74
CA MET A 54 7.40 5.21 4.15
C MET A 54 8.61 4.29 4.10
N LEU A 55 9.57 4.63 3.24
CA LEU A 55 10.75 3.80 3.00
C LEU A 55 12.00 4.57 3.33
N GLU A 56 12.87 3.95 4.12
CA GLU A 56 14.22 4.46 4.36
C GLU A 56 15.15 3.96 3.24
N GLY A 57 16.18 4.73 2.96
CA GLY A 57 17.18 4.34 1.96
C GLY A 57 16.76 4.75 0.56
N ALA A 58 17.23 5.91 0.12
CA ALA A 58 16.96 6.39 -1.22
C ALA A 58 17.72 5.54 -2.24
N GLY A 59 17.09 5.29 -3.38
CA GLY A 59 17.75 4.68 -4.53
C GLY A 59 17.82 3.17 -4.54
N THR A 60 17.29 2.49 -3.54
CA THR A 60 17.25 1.03 -3.52
C THR A 60 15.86 0.53 -3.92
N ALA A 61 15.79 -0.72 -4.38
CA ALA A 61 14.50 -1.32 -4.70
C ALA A 61 13.65 -1.42 -3.43
N SER A 62 12.35 -1.14 -3.56
CA SER A 62 11.44 -1.22 -2.43
C SER A 62 11.35 -2.66 -1.92
N PRO A 63 11.55 -2.88 -0.61
CA PRO A 63 11.33 -4.21 -0.04
C PRO A 63 9.90 -4.71 -0.24
N ILE A 64 8.93 -3.79 -0.30
CA ILE A 64 7.53 -4.15 -0.53
C ILE A 64 7.36 -4.74 -1.94
N ALA A 65 7.98 -4.13 -2.94
CA ALA A 65 7.87 -4.59 -4.33
C ALA A 65 8.49 -5.97 -4.55
N GLN A 66 9.33 -6.42 -3.65
CA GLN A 66 9.97 -7.73 -3.75
C GLN A 66 9.14 -8.86 -3.14
N LEU A 67 8.08 -8.54 -2.42
CA LEU A 67 7.20 -9.54 -1.82
C LEU A 67 6.42 -10.28 -2.90
N GLU A 68 6.31 -11.60 -2.78
CA GLU A 68 5.51 -12.39 -3.70
C GLU A 68 4.04 -11.99 -3.65
N ALA A 69 3.53 -11.76 -2.44
CA ALA A 69 2.16 -11.33 -2.25
C ALA A 69 1.89 -9.98 -2.90
N PHE A 70 2.88 -9.08 -2.91
CA PHE A 70 2.72 -7.78 -3.56
C PHE A 70 2.67 -7.92 -5.08
N ARG A 71 3.47 -8.82 -5.63
CA ARG A 71 3.42 -9.12 -7.07
C ARG A 71 2.07 -9.71 -7.44
N ALA A 72 1.54 -10.62 -6.61
CA ALA A 72 0.21 -11.19 -6.82
C ALA A 72 -0.86 -10.11 -6.74
N PHE A 73 -0.73 -9.17 -5.80
CA PHE A 73 -1.64 -8.04 -5.69
C PHE A 73 -1.61 -7.16 -6.95
N GLN A 74 -0.43 -6.88 -7.48
CA GLN A 74 -0.29 -6.05 -8.67
C GLN A 74 -0.77 -6.74 -9.93
N ASN A 75 -0.72 -8.07 -9.96
CA ASN A 75 -1.19 -8.81 -11.11
C ASN A 75 -2.71 -8.66 -11.24
N GLY A 76 -3.15 -8.10 -12.35
CA GLY A 76 -4.58 -7.89 -12.60
C GLY A 76 -5.19 -6.69 -11.91
N ILE A 77 -4.38 -5.81 -11.30
CA ILE A 77 -4.94 -4.66 -10.61
C ILE A 77 -5.71 -3.73 -11.56
N LYS A 78 -5.25 -3.61 -12.79
CA LYS A 78 -5.92 -2.74 -13.77
C LYS A 78 -7.32 -3.25 -14.09
N GLU A 79 -7.48 -4.56 -14.19
CA GLU A 79 -8.78 -5.18 -14.44
C GLU A 79 -9.73 -5.06 -13.25
N ARG A 80 -9.19 -4.94 -12.05
CA ARG A 80 -10.00 -4.74 -10.85
C ARG A 80 -10.45 -3.31 -10.66
N CYS A 81 -9.82 -2.35 -11.34
CA CYS A 81 -10.03 -0.93 -11.07
C CYS A 81 -11.00 -0.25 -12.01
N LEU A 82 -11.82 0.64 -11.46
CA LEU A 82 -12.54 1.67 -12.20
C LEU A 82 -11.63 2.86 -12.46
N GLU A 83 -10.82 3.22 -11.46
CA GLU A 83 -9.82 4.28 -11.55
C GLU A 83 -8.47 3.65 -11.23
N PRO A 84 -7.51 3.73 -12.16
CA PRO A 84 -6.22 3.06 -11.98
C PRO A 84 -5.38 3.71 -10.88
N PRO A 85 -4.38 2.99 -10.35
CA PRO A 85 -3.51 3.53 -9.31
C PRO A 85 -2.78 4.79 -9.76
N GLN A 86 -2.78 5.77 -8.89
CA GLN A 86 -2.03 7.01 -9.07
C GLN A 86 -1.12 7.19 -7.86
N ALA A 87 0.18 7.30 -8.10
CA ALA A 87 1.18 7.47 -7.08
C ALA A 87 1.59 8.94 -6.95
N ARG A 88 1.70 9.41 -5.73
CA ARG A 88 2.18 10.77 -5.42
C ARG A 88 3.16 10.71 -4.27
N GLU A 89 4.20 11.50 -4.35
CA GLU A 89 5.05 11.71 -3.19
C GLU A 89 4.31 12.60 -2.21
N ALA A 90 4.48 12.32 -0.92
CA ALA A 90 3.77 13.03 0.12
C ALA A 90 4.76 13.59 1.15
N THR A 91 4.38 14.70 1.76
CA THR A 91 5.10 15.29 2.86
C THR A 91 4.19 15.30 4.08
N ILE A 92 4.69 14.86 5.22
CA ILE A 92 3.93 14.92 6.46
C ILE A 92 3.81 16.35 6.89
N VAL A 93 2.60 16.88 6.93
CA VAL A 93 2.34 18.24 7.39
C VAL A 93 2.14 18.27 8.90
N GLY A 94 1.66 17.19 9.47
CA GLY A 94 1.49 17.03 10.90
C GLY A 94 1.07 15.62 11.22
N SER A 95 1.35 15.17 12.44
CA SER A 95 0.89 13.88 12.92
C SER A 95 0.68 13.95 14.42
N TYR A 96 -0.30 13.19 14.88
CA TYR A 96 -0.57 13.05 16.31
C TYR A 96 -0.85 11.58 16.58
N ARG A 97 0.12 10.91 17.16
CA ARG A 97 0.04 9.49 17.53
C ARG A 97 -0.29 8.54 16.38
N MET A 98 -0.15 8.98 15.13
CA MET A 98 -0.50 8.15 13.97
C MET A 98 0.67 7.33 13.43
N LEU A 99 1.90 7.70 13.76
CA LEU A 99 3.09 7.09 13.20
C LEU A 99 3.90 6.33 14.25
N GLY A 100 3.24 5.85 15.29
CA GLY A 100 3.89 5.08 16.33
C GLY A 100 4.57 5.91 17.40
N GLU A 101 4.40 7.23 17.39
CA GLU A 101 4.88 8.07 18.48
C GLU A 101 3.99 7.88 19.70
N ALA A 102 4.61 7.78 20.83
CA ALA A 102 3.89 7.65 22.08
C ALA A 102 3.29 8.99 22.49
#